data_2ce92432e527ea45041e5e5f5b84a185
#
_entry.id   2ce92432e527ea45041e5e5f5b84a185
#
_cell.length_a   1.000
_cell.length_b   1.000
_cell.length_c   1.000
_cell.angle_alpha   90.00
_cell.angle_beta   90.00
_cell.angle_gamma   90.00
#
_symmetry.space_group_name_H-M   'P 1'
#
loop_
_entity.id
_entity.type
_entity.pdbx_description
1 polymer ?
#
loop_
_entity_poly.entity_id
_entity_poly.type
_entity_poly.pdbx_seq_one_letter_code
_entity_poly.pdbx_strand_id
1 'polypeptide(L)'
;TIKVCVSECGNNKKYKFDQSAYTNMSDVGTSYGIVYPGASGDANKATIQYHTPELPFATTVAVAFSTTSADGSSGNAGGTTANGDSMNEYSLTSAPIDGLTLHAQVYDFNAYADGVTTNDQSEEGGGYAATYALGNATVGYGKSFKAPAILEGVRSAGATTVEYYENTGMSIGYAVNDDLSVSYTQETSEPNYMTSATVGYDVEMDSIQLAYSLGGATLSIARADVENVGYVQNTDLTETIIAMSFAF
;
A
#
# COMPACT_ATOMS: atom_id res chain seq x y z
N THR A 1 21.99 5.46 9.53
CA THR A 1 22.33 5.92 8.18
C THR A 1 21.40 7.05 7.79
N ILE A 2 21.94 8.15 7.28
CA ILE A 2 21.16 9.27 6.73
C ILE A 2 21.16 9.10 5.21
N LYS A 3 19.98 9.12 4.60
CA LYS A 3 19.81 9.09 3.15
C LYS A 3 19.10 10.37 2.71
N VAL A 4 19.58 10.97 1.63
CA VAL A 4 18.90 12.07 0.94
C VAL A 4 18.49 11.55 -0.42
N CYS A 5 17.25 11.70 -0.74
CA CYS A 5 16.68 11.16 -1.96
C CYS A 5 15.84 12.21 -2.67
N VAL A 6 15.82 12.22 -3.99
CA VAL A 6 15.21 13.29 -4.80
C VAL A 6 13.96 12.79 -5.56
N SER A 7 13.74 11.49 -5.65
CA SER A 7 12.56 10.90 -6.28
C SER A 7 12.25 9.50 -5.73
N GLU A 8 11.00 9.13 -5.64
CA GLU A 8 10.48 7.81 -5.22
C GLU A 8 11.07 7.28 -3.90
N CYS A 9 11.16 8.11 -2.90
CA CYS A 9 11.97 7.88 -1.73
C CYS A 9 11.18 7.58 -0.46
N GLY A 10 9.87 7.53 -0.56
CA GLY A 10 9.00 7.19 0.55
C GLY A 10 9.22 5.76 1.07
N ASN A 11 8.97 5.57 2.35
CA ASN A 11 8.99 4.25 2.98
C ASN A 11 7.72 3.43 2.64
N ASN A 12 6.76 4.03 1.95
CA ASN A 12 5.41 3.49 1.72
C ASN A 12 5.32 2.32 0.72
N LYS A 13 6.43 1.88 0.12
CA LYS A 13 6.45 0.68 -0.74
C LYS A 13 6.29 -0.66 0.00
N LYS A 14 6.09 -0.64 1.32
CA LYS A 14 6.06 -1.86 2.14
C LYS A 14 4.67 -2.41 2.46
N TYR A 15 3.61 -1.74 2.02
CA TYR A 15 2.23 -2.19 2.26
C TYR A 15 1.70 -3.11 1.18
N LYS A 16 2.49 -4.03 0.72
CA LYS A 16 1.98 -5.07 -0.14
C LYS A 16 1.43 -6.19 0.73
N PHE A 17 0.13 -6.35 0.72
CA PHE A 17 -0.54 -7.48 1.37
C PHE A 17 -0.27 -8.78 0.62
N ASP A 18 0.04 -8.71 -0.66
CA ASP A 18 0.51 -9.86 -1.41
C ASP A 18 1.83 -10.34 -0.83
N GLN A 19 1.74 -11.31 0.06
CA GLN A 19 2.86 -11.96 0.71
C GLN A 19 3.36 -13.15 -0.10
N SER A 20 2.90 -13.33 -1.35
CA SER A 20 3.42 -14.39 -2.20
C SER A 20 4.87 -14.09 -2.54
N ALA A 21 5.78 -14.58 -1.71
CA ALA A 21 7.22 -14.46 -1.92
C ALA A 21 7.70 -15.14 -3.21
N TYR A 22 6.82 -15.87 -3.86
CA TYR A 22 7.15 -16.77 -4.96
C TYR A 22 6.66 -16.29 -6.33
N THR A 23 5.77 -15.31 -6.38
CA THR A 23 5.31 -14.74 -7.64
C THR A 23 5.58 -13.24 -7.66
N ASN A 24 6.10 -12.74 -8.77
CA ASN A 24 6.28 -11.30 -8.98
C ASN A 24 5.02 -10.59 -9.46
N MET A 25 3.87 -11.26 -9.44
CA MET A 25 2.57 -10.71 -9.81
C MET A 25 1.90 -10.11 -8.59
N SER A 26 2.61 -9.20 -7.94
CA SER A 26 2.11 -8.42 -6.82
C SER A 26 1.24 -7.27 -7.33
N ASP A 27 0.32 -6.82 -6.49
CA ASP A 27 -0.54 -5.65 -6.72
C ASP A 27 -1.62 -5.82 -7.79
N VAL A 28 -2.19 -7.02 -7.89
CA VAL A 28 -3.41 -7.21 -8.67
C VAL A 28 -4.50 -6.27 -8.15
N GLY A 29 -4.59 -6.09 -6.82
CA GLY A 29 -5.61 -5.28 -6.17
C GLY A 29 -5.60 -3.79 -6.53
N THR A 30 -4.44 -3.18 -6.78
CA THR A 30 -4.39 -1.77 -7.20
C THR A 30 -5.03 -1.54 -8.57
N SER A 31 -5.03 -2.55 -9.42
CA SER A 31 -5.68 -2.50 -10.74
C SER A 31 -7.21 -2.53 -10.66
N TYR A 32 -7.76 -2.90 -9.51
CA TYR A 32 -9.21 -3.07 -9.31
C TYR A 32 -9.84 -1.97 -8.45
N GLY A 33 -9.13 -0.89 -8.25
CA GLY A 33 -9.63 0.30 -7.56
C GLY A 33 -9.54 0.25 -6.04
N ILE A 34 -8.82 -0.71 -5.47
CA ILE A 34 -8.50 -0.71 -4.03
C ILE A 34 -7.59 0.49 -3.71
N VAL A 35 -7.96 1.21 -2.68
CA VAL A 35 -7.22 2.39 -2.22
C VAL A 35 -6.27 2.01 -1.10
N TYR A 36 -5.00 1.83 -1.45
CA TYR A 36 -3.92 1.53 -0.50
C TYR A 36 -3.31 2.80 0.11
N PRO A 37 -2.69 2.70 1.30
CA PRO A 37 -1.91 3.78 1.85
C PRO A 37 -0.74 4.13 0.92
N GLY A 38 -0.63 5.39 0.63
CA GLY A 38 0.42 5.99 -0.18
C GLY A 38 0.12 7.46 -0.35
N ALA A 39 1.08 8.34 -0.02
CA ALA A 39 0.87 9.78 -0.10
C ALA A 39 0.63 10.22 -1.55
N SER A 40 -0.42 10.99 -1.75
CA SER A 40 -0.71 11.60 -3.04
C SER A 40 0.40 12.61 -3.39
N GLY A 41 1.12 12.40 -4.48
CA GLY A 41 2.21 13.29 -4.88
C GLY A 41 3.59 12.98 -4.29
N ASP A 42 3.79 11.80 -3.74
CA ASP A 42 5.06 11.31 -3.18
C ASP A 42 6.18 11.16 -4.23
N ALA A 43 5.83 10.98 -5.49
CA ALA A 43 6.78 10.59 -6.54
C ALA A 43 7.91 11.60 -6.83
N ASN A 44 7.80 12.87 -6.42
CA ASN A 44 8.72 13.93 -6.81
C ASN A 44 9.23 14.81 -5.65
N LYS A 45 9.17 14.31 -4.41
CA LYS A 45 9.59 15.09 -3.24
C LYS A 45 11.01 14.75 -2.80
N ALA A 46 11.79 15.77 -2.51
CA ALA A 46 13.07 15.60 -1.84
C ALA A 46 12.80 15.15 -0.39
N THR A 47 13.36 14.04 -0.01
CA THR A 47 13.12 13.42 1.31
C THR A 47 14.44 13.23 2.05
N ILE A 48 14.47 13.60 3.31
CA ILE A 48 15.56 13.27 4.24
C ILE A 48 15.08 12.10 5.07
N GLN A 49 15.85 11.01 5.07
CA GLN A 49 15.53 9.80 5.81
C GLN A 49 16.62 9.49 6.82
N TYR A 50 16.23 9.09 8.02
CA TYR A 50 17.12 8.53 9.00
C TYR A 50 16.73 7.07 9.29
N HIS A 51 17.68 6.17 9.18
CA HIS A 51 17.52 4.77 9.53
C HIS A 51 18.40 4.48 10.75
N THR A 52 17.82 3.92 11.79
CA THR A 52 18.58 3.48 12.97
C THR A 52 19.60 2.41 12.59
N PRO A 53 20.67 2.24 13.38
CA PRO A 53 21.37 0.96 13.44
C PRO A 53 20.37 -0.14 13.79
N GLU A 54 20.75 -1.38 13.56
CA GLU A 54 19.97 -2.51 14.02
C GLU A 54 19.85 -2.51 15.54
N LEU A 55 18.62 -2.54 16.01
CA LEU A 55 18.23 -2.62 17.41
C LEU A 55 18.00 -4.09 17.78
N PRO A 56 17.80 -4.43 19.07
CA PRO A 56 17.42 -5.78 19.49
C PRO A 56 16.25 -6.33 18.67
N PHE A 57 16.19 -7.64 18.51
CA PHE A 57 15.19 -8.36 17.70
C PHE A 57 15.25 -8.07 16.20
N ALA A 58 16.46 -7.84 15.69
CA ALA A 58 16.69 -7.41 14.31
C ALA A 58 15.74 -6.27 13.88
N THR A 59 15.55 -5.31 14.78
CA THR A 59 14.61 -4.21 14.58
C THR A 59 15.31 -3.01 13.95
N THR A 60 14.70 -2.43 12.93
CA THR A 60 15.09 -1.14 12.34
C THR A 60 13.91 -0.20 12.36
N VAL A 61 14.19 1.07 12.68
CA VAL A 61 13.22 2.16 12.60
C VAL A 61 13.72 3.14 11.55
N ALA A 62 12.83 3.61 10.70
CA ALA A 62 13.14 4.68 9.76
C ALA A 62 12.16 5.83 9.97
N VAL A 63 12.68 7.04 9.86
CA VAL A 63 11.93 8.29 9.87
C VAL A 63 12.26 9.03 8.60
N ALA A 64 11.25 9.48 7.87
CA ALA A 64 11.41 10.27 6.68
C ALA A 64 10.66 11.60 6.81
N PHE A 65 11.27 12.65 6.32
CA PHE A 65 10.69 13.98 6.28
C PHE A 65 10.89 14.57 4.89
N SER A 66 9.82 15.07 4.30
CA SER A 66 9.90 15.83 3.06
C SER A 66 9.25 17.19 3.22
N THR A 67 9.86 18.19 2.57
CA THR A 67 9.28 19.52 2.43
C THR A 67 8.96 19.77 0.98
N THR A 68 8.01 20.63 0.71
CA THR A 68 7.81 21.15 -0.63
C THR A 68 8.94 22.08 -1.02
N SER A 69 9.27 22.07 -2.30
CA SER A 69 9.99 23.17 -2.92
C SER A 69 9.09 24.39 -3.02
N ALA A 70 9.63 25.57 -2.77
CA ALA A 70 8.91 26.85 -2.78
C ALA A 70 8.44 27.32 -4.19
N ASP A 71 8.63 26.53 -5.21
CA ASP A 71 8.39 26.89 -6.62
C ASP A 71 7.11 26.31 -7.21
N GLY A 72 6.11 26.02 -6.38
CA GLY A 72 4.74 25.81 -6.86
C GLY A 72 4.49 24.57 -7.71
N SER A 73 5.49 23.71 -7.85
CA SER A 73 5.40 22.45 -8.55
C SER A 73 5.01 21.33 -7.59
N SER A 74 3.91 21.53 -6.86
CA SER A 74 3.35 20.44 -6.08
C SER A 74 2.78 19.41 -7.04
N GLY A 75 3.13 18.16 -6.83
CA GLY A 75 2.52 17.04 -7.55
C GLY A 75 1.04 16.83 -7.20
N ASN A 76 0.37 17.85 -6.73
CA ASN A 76 -1.06 17.83 -6.54
C ASN A 76 -1.75 18.01 -7.89
N ALA A 77 -2.44 16.99 -8.35
CA ALA A 77 -3.14 17.00 -9.61
C ALA A 77 -4.23 18.08 -9.60
N GLY A 78 -3.87 19.29 -9.94
CA GLY A 78 -4.80 20.41 -10.06
C GLY A 78 -4.38 21.74 -9.45
N GLY A 79 -3.26 21.81 -8.73
CA GLY A 79 -2.91 22.97 -7.97
C GLY A 79 -1.81 23.86 -8.52
N THR A 80 -2.03 25.15 -8.70
CA THR A 80 -1.07 26.14 -9.17
C THR A 80 -0.36 26.93 -8.06
N THR A 81 -0.73 26.73 -6.79
CA THR A 81 -0.10 27.39 -5.64
C THR A 81 0.07 26.41 -4.49
N ALA A 82 1.26 25.87 -4.36
CA ALA A 82 1.61 25.02 -3.22
C ALA A 82 1.77 25.86 -1.97
N ASN A 83 0.87 25.76 -1.05
CA ASN A 83 1.04 26.24 0.30
C ASN A 83 1.60 25.08 1.15
N GLY A 84 2.94 24.98 1.20
CA GLY A 84 3.63 24.28 2.27
C GLY A 84 3.28 22.81 2.53
N ASP A 85 3.27 21.97 1.49
CA ASP A 85 3.07 20.54 1.70
C ASP A 85 4.27 19.94 2.43
N SER A 86 4.04 19.23 3.48
CA SER A 86 5.08 18.47 4.19
C SER A 86 4.58 17.06 4.45
N MET A 87 5.51 16.12 4.47
CA MET A 87 5.20 14.73 4.77
C MET A 87 6.15 14.22 5.85
N ASN A 88 5.59 13.52 6.81
CA ASN A 88 6.34 12.78 7.80
C ASN A 88 5.99 11.31 7.66
N GLU A 89 6.98 10.46 7.65
CA GLU A 89 6.81 9.01 7.61
C GLU A 89 7.62 8.34 8.71
N TYR A 90 7.04 7.32 9.32
CA TYR A 90 7.67 6.48 10.32
C TYR A 90 7.45 5.03 9.95
N SER A 91 8.51 4.24 9.95
CA SER A 91 8.40 2.81 9.70
C SER A 91 9.23 2.00 10.67
N LEU A 92 8.76 0.79 10.95
CA LEU A 92 9.41 -0.20 11.76
C LEU A 92 9.42 -1.53 11.02
N THR A 93 10.55 -2.20 11.05
CA THR A 93 10.67 -3.59 10.63
C THR A 93 11.38 -4.36 11.76
N SER A 94 10.87 -5.52 12.11
CA SER A 94 11.44 -6.36 13.19
C SER A 94 11.34 -7.82 12.81
N ALA A 95 12.37 -8.60 13.19
CA ALA A 95 12.38 -10.06 13.09
C ALA A 95 12.70 -10.66 14.48
N PRO A 96 11.71 -10.66 15.40
CA PRO A 96 11.94 -10.99 16.81
C PRO A 96 12.25 -12.46 17.06
N ILE A 97 11.81 -13.34 16.18
CA ILE A 97 12.11 -14.78 16.20
C ILE A 97 12.33 -15.27 14.77
N ASP A 98 12.97 -16.41 14.64
CA ASP A 98 13.21 -17.02 13.34
C ASP A 98 11.91 -17.26 12.55
N GLY A 99 11.92 -16.89 11.30
CA GLY A 99 10.76 -16.98 10.39
C GLY A 99 9.72 -15.87 10.53
N LEU A 100 9.67 -15.11 11.64
CA LEU A 100 8.71 -14.05 11.83
C LEU A 100 9.26 -12.69 11.41
N THR A 101 8.57 -12.01 10.53
CA THR A 101 8.85 -10.61 10.19
C THR A 101 7.63 -9.75 10.47
N LEU A 102 7.84 -8.63 11.14
CA LEU A 102 6.82 -7.65 11.47
C LEU A 102 7.15 -6.33 10.76
N HIS A 103 6.14 -5.70 10.18
CA HIS A 103 6.23 -4.36 9.60
C HIS A 103 5.14 -3.48 10.17
N ALA A 104 5.47 -2.21 10.41
CA ALA A 104 4.48 -1.17 10.68
C ALA A 104 4.95 0.13 10.05
N GLN A 105 4.02 0.94 9.59
CA GLN A 105 4.32 2.24 9.00
C GLN A 105 3.12 3.17 9.16
N VAL A 106 3.40 4.46 9.32
CA VAL A 106 2.40 5.53 9.25
C VAL A 106 2.99 6.73 8.53
N TYR A 107 2.16 7.47 7.84
CA TYR A 107 2.53 8.75 7.28
C TYR A 107 1.42 9.79 7.52
N ASP A 108 1.85 11.03 7.59
CA ASP A 108 1.02 12.23 7.61
C ASP A 108 1.48 13.12 6.47
N PHE A 109 0.55 13.51 5.62
CA PHE A 109 0.81 14.36 4.47
C PHE A 109 -0.05 15.61 4.55
N ASN A 110 0.58 16.71 4.91
CA ASN A 110 -0.06 18.01 5.05
C ASN A 110 -0.01 18.76 3.72
N ALA A 111 -0.90 18.41 2.80
CA ALA A 111 -1.08 19.09 1.53
C ALA A 111 -2.40 19.86 1.51
N TYR A 112 -2.37 21.06 0.99
CA TYR A 112 -3.56 21.88 0.77
C TYR A 112 -3.91 21.88 -0.73
N ALA A 113 -5.20 21.83 -1.03
CA ALA A 113 -5.65 22.09 -2.38
C ALA A 113 -5.47 23.57 -2.74
N ASP A 114 -5.42 23.86 -4.05
CA ASP A 114 -5.26 25.20 -4.58
C ASP A 114 -6.26 26.21 -4.02
N GLY A 115 -5.72 27.31 -3.53
CA GLY A 115 -6.52 28.43 -3.03
C GLY A 115 -7.21 28.17 -1.69
N VAL A 116 -6.97 27.01 -1.06
CA VAL A 116 -7.50 26.65 0.25
C VAL A 116 -6.34 26.62 1.24
N THR A 117 -6.47 27.33 2.35
CA THR A 117 -5.45 27.40 3.40
C THR A 117 -5.71 26.41 4.53
N THR A 118 -6.85 25.72 4.48
CA THR A 118 -7.28 24.76 5.50
C THR A 118 -8.00 23.59 4.86
N ASN A 119 -7.80 22.42 5.43
CA ASN A 119 -8.53 21.20 5.11
C ASN A 119 -9.38 20.78 6.30
N ASP A 120 -10.53 20.17 6.05
CA ASP A 120 -11.31 19.47 7.08
C ASP A 120 -10.58 18.19 7.55
N GLN A 121 -9.74 17.62 6.69
CA GLN A 121 -8.91 16.45 6.97
C GLN A 121 -7.63 16.48 6.14
N SER A 122 -6.48 16.29 6.78
CA SER A 122 -5.20 16.04 6.10
C SER A 122 -5.17 14.60 5.58
N GLU A 123 -4.38 14.35 4.54
CA GLU A 123 -4.16 12.98 4.10
C GLU A 123 -3.24 12.26 5.08
N GLU A 124 -3.65 11.10 5.52
CA GLU A 124 -2.85 10.22 6.35
C GLU A 124 -3.07 8.77 5.97
N GLY A 125 -2.14 7.92 6.33
CA GLY A 125 -2.28 6.49 6.12
C GLY A 125 -1.26 5.70 6.91
N GLY A 126 -1.51 4.43 6.96
CA GLY A 126 -0.62 3.55 7.68
C GLY A 126 -1.11 2.11 7.71
N GLY A 127 -0.35 1.27 8.39
CA GLY A 127 -0.73 -0.11 8.56
C GLY A 127 0.35 -0.93 9.22
N TYR A 128 0.05 -2.19 9.37
CA TYR A 128 0.98 -3.19 9.86
C TYR A 128 0.79 -4.51 9.11
N ALA A 129 1.86 -5.29 9.04
CA ALA A 129 1.84 -6.63 8.48
C ALA A 129 2.75 -7.55 9.28
N ALA A 130 2.40 -8.82 9.31
CA ALA A 130 3.21 -9.89 9.85
C ALA A 130 3.32 -11.00 8.81
N THR A 131 4.52 -11.55 8.63
CA THR A 131 4.76 -12.75 7.84
C THR A 131 5.46 -13.79 8.68
N TYR A 132 5.07 -15.04 8.52
CA TYR A 132 5.71 -16.13 9.22
C TYR A 132 6.05 -17.28 8.27
N ALA A 133 7.33 -17.58 8.17
CA ALA A 133 7.84 -18.71 7.40
C ALA A 133 7.87 -19.97 8.26
N LEU A 134 7.23 -21.02 7.79
CA LEU A 134 7.13 -22.33 8.46
C LEU A 134 7.51 -23.44 7.47
N GLY A 135 8.79 -23.77 7.44
CA GLY A 135 9.31 -24.71 6.44
C GLY A 135 9.08 -24.20 5.02
N ASN A 136 8.36 -24.97 4.22
CA ASN A 136 8.03 -24.59 2.84
C ASN A 136 6.80 -23.67 2.74
N ALA A 137 6.12 -23.39 3.83
CA ALA A 137 4.96 -22.50 3.86
C ALA A 137 5.34 -21.12 4.40
N THR A 138 4.70 -20.08 3.88
CA THR A 138 4.74 -18.73 4.42
C THR A 138 3.31 -18.22 4.55
N VAL A 139 2.95 -17.70 5.70
CA VAL A 139 1.65 -17.06 5.92
C VAL A 139 1.86 -15.57 6.15
N GLY A 140 0.94 -14.75 5.68
CA GLY A 140 0.94 -13.32 5.85
C GLY A 140 -0.43 -12.81 6.29
N TYR A 141 -0.41 -11.77 7.11
CA TYR A 141 -1.59 -11.01 7.50
C TYR A 141 -1.22 -9.55 7.67
N GLY A 142 -2.11 -8.66 7.26
CA GLY A 142 -1.91 -7.24 7.45
C GLY A 142 -3.21 -6.45 7.42
N LYS A 143 -3.14 -5.27 8.02
CA LYS A 143 -4.17 -4.24 7.92
C LYS A 143 -3.55 -2.91 7.58
N SER A 144 -4.25 -2.12 6.78
CA SER A 144 -3.86 -0.74 6.50
C SER A 144 -5.07 0.16 6.40
N PHE A 145 -4.83 1.45 6.47
CA PHE A 145 -5.85 2.45 6.22
C PHE A 145 -5.29 3.60 5.38
N LYS A 146 -6.15 4.25 4.64
CA LYS A 146 -5.88 5.53 3.99
C LYS A 146 -7.03 6.48 4.21
N ALA A 147 -6.76 7.61 4.86
CA ALA A 147 -7.66 8.75 4.95
C ALA A 147 -7.23 9.78 3.90
N PRO A 148 -8.03 10.04 2.85
CA PRO A 148 -7.70 11.04 1.85
C PRO A 148 -7.84 12.46 2.42
N ALA A 149 -7.15 13.42 1.82
CA ALA A 149 -7.35 14.83 2.15
C ALA A 149 -8.79 15.26 1.81
N ILE A 150 -9.43 15.98 2.71
CA ILE A 150 -10.78 16.50 2.54
C ILE A 150 -10.73 18.02 2.68
N LEU A 151 -11.20 18.72 1.64
CA LEU A 151 -11.22 20.16 1.59
C LEU A 151 -12.18 20.76 2.62
N GLU A 152 -11.87 21.99 3.08
CA GLU A 152 -12.73 22.74 3.98
C GLU A 152 -14.15 22.89 3.41
N GLY A 153 -15.14 22.63 4.25
CA GLY A 153 -16.56 22.74 3.91
C GLY A 153 -17.15 21.50 3.21
N VAL A 154 -16.34 20.57 2.72
CA VAL A 154 -16.84 19.33 2.08
C VAL A 154 -17.43 18.39 3.12
N ARG A 155 -16.87 18.37 4.33
CA ARG A 155 -17.37 17.53 5.45
C ARG A 155 -18.82 17.83 5.82
N SER A 156 -19.24 19.07 5.69
CA SER A 156 -20.62 19.48 5.98
C SER A 156 -21.61 19.22 4.84
N ALA A 157 -21.12 18.98 3.61
CA ALA A 157 -21.95 18.86 2.42
C ALA A 157 -22.16 17.41 1.96
N GLY A 158 -21.38 16.43 2.48
CA GLY A 158 -21.23 15.21 1.71
C GLY A 158 -21.52 13.91 2.41
N ALA A 159 -22.72 13.39 2.25
CA ALA A 159 -23.05 12.01 2.62
C ALA A 159 -22.26 10.94 1.83
N THR A 160 -21.65 11.30 0.70
CA THR A 160 -20.92 10.39 -0.21
C THR A 160 -19.40 10.50 -0.12
N THR A 161 -18.87 11.35 0.80
CA THR A 161 -17.43 11.50 0.97
C THR A 161 -16.90 10.37 1.84
N VAL A 162 -15.91 9.65 1.35
CA VAL A 162 -15.21 8.63 2.12
C VAL A 162 -14.26 9.33 3.10
N GLU A 163 -14.40 9.01 4.38
CA GLU A 163 -13.54 9.52 5.44
C GLU A 163 -12.22 8.75 5.46
N TYR A 164 -12.29 7.43 5.37
CA TYR A 164 -11.10 6.58 5.22
C TYR A 164 -11.46 5.23 4.58
N TYR A 165 -10.44 4.58 4.04
CA TYR A 165 -10.49 3.21 3.57
C TYR A 165 -9.73 2.32 4.57
N GLU A 166 -10.33 1.20 4.95
CA GLU A 166 -9.67 0.15 5.73
C GLU A 166 -9.42 -1.07 4.82
N ASN A 167 -8.18 -1.54 4.80
CA ASN A 167 -7.80 -2.72 4.03
C ASN A 167 -7.34 -3.84 4.97
N THR A 168 -7.78 -5.04 4.69
CA THR A 168 -7.34 -6.26 5.38
C THR A 168 -6.87 -7.26 4.34
N GLY A 169 -5.70 -7.85 4.55
CA GLY A 169 -5.16 -8.86 3.66
C GLY A 169 -4.63 -10.06 4.41
N MET A 170 -4.80 -11.24 3.83
CA MET A 170 -4.17 -12.46 4.29
C MET A 170 -3.66 -13.27 3.10
N SER A 171 -2.56 -13.98 3.29
CA SER A 171 -1.98 -14.82 2.25
C SER A 171 -1.34 -16.08 2.81
N ILE A 172 -1.27 -17.08 1.97
CA ILE A 172 -0.47 -18.27 2.19
C ILE A 172 0.29 -18.59 0.91
N GLY A 173 1.61 -18.78 1.05
CA GLY A 173 2.47 -19.27 -0.02
C GLY A 173 3.03 -20.64 0.36
N TYR A 174 3.26 -21.49 -0.63
CA TYR A 174 3.85 -22.80 -0.44
C TYR A 174 4.83 -23.14 -1.56
N ALA A 175 6.08 -23.41 -1.21
CA ALA A 175 7.07 -23.94 -2.12
C ALA A 175 6.86 -25.46 -2.24
N VAL A 176 6.28 -25.90 -3.36
CA VAL A 176 6.00 -27.32 -3.62
C VAL A 176 7.32 -28.08 -3.80
N ASN A 177 8.25 -27.49 -4.52
CA ASN A 177 9.64 -27.92 -4.69
C ASN A 177 10.50 -26.70 -5.08
N ASP A 178 11.76 -26.93 -5.44
CA ASP A 178 12.72 -25.87 -5.80
C ASP A 178 12.29 -25.02 -7.02
N ASP A 179 11.47 -25.59 -7.90
CA ASP A 179 11.05 -24.96 -9.15
C ASP A 179 9.61 -24.44 -9.12
N LEU A 180 8.75 -24.99 -8.25
CA LEU A 180 7.30 -24.72 -8.24
C LEU A 180 6.86 -24.16 -6.91
N SER A 181 6.18 -23.02 -6.97
CA SER A 181 5.48 -22.42 -5.84
C SER A 181 4.04 -22.06 -6.20
N VAL A 182 3.18 -22.08 -5.19
CA VAL A 182 1.79 -21.68 -5.29
C VAL A 182 1.46 -20.73 -4.13
N SER A 183 0.54 -19.81 -4.33
CA SER A 183 0.05 -18.94 -3.27
C SER A 183 -1.42 -18.60 -3.46
N TYR A 184 -2.05 -18.26 -2.35
CA TYR A 184 -3.40 -17.73 -2.29
C TYR A 184 -3.37 -16.46 -1.47
N THR A 185 -4.08 -15.44 -1.94
CA THR A 185 -4.21 -14.15 -1.26
C THR A 185 -5.68 -13.76 -1.26
N GLN A 186 -6.15 -13.27 -0.13
CA GLN A 186 -7.46 -12.65 0.02
C GLN A 186 -7.27 -11.23 0.55
N GLU A 187 -7.95 -10.26 -0.06
CA GLU A 187 -7.92 -8.87 0.34
C GLU A 187 -9.34 -8.31 0.37
N THR A 188 -9.61 -7.47 1.37
CA THR A 188 -10.86 -6.73 1.50
C THR A 188 -10.52 -5.26 1.72
N SER A 189 -11.20 -4.37 1.02
CA SER A 189 -11.08 -2.93 1.20
C SER A 189 -12.46 -2.33 1.45
N GLU A 190 -12.64 -1.73 2.62
CA GLU A 190 -13.88 -1.15 3.11
C GLU A 190 -13.82 0.39 3.05
N PRO A 191 -14.72 1.07 2.31
CA PRO A 191 -14.83 2.51 2.33
C PRO A 191 -15.71 2.96 3.51
N ASN A 192 -15.13 3.73 4.42
CA ASN A 192 -15.86 4.32 5.54
C ASN A 192 -16.31 5.73 5.18
N TYR A 193 -17.62 5.95 5.13
CA TYR A 193 -18.19 7.23 4.76
C TYR A 193 -18.43 8.12 5.99
N MET A 194 -18.33 9.43 5.81
CA MET A 194 -18.58 10.43 6.86
C MET A 194 -19.96 10.36 7.47
N THR A 195 -20.91 9.77 6.76
CA THR A 195 -22.27 9.58 7.27
C THR A 195 -22.65 8.11 7.16
N SER A 196 -23.22 7.58 8.23
CA SER A 196 -23.73 6.20 8.30
C SER A 196 -24.94 5.94 7.38
N ALA A 197 -25.47 6.96 6.72
CA ALA A 197 -26.58 6.84 5.78
C ALA A 197 -26.13 6.39 4.38
N THR A 198 -24.86 6.49 4.07
CA THR A 198 -24.31 6.01 2.80
C THR A 198 -23.98 4.53 2.92
N VAL A 199 -24.52 3.74 2.03
CA VAL A 199 -24.18 2.31 1.93
C VAL A 199 -22.88 2.20 1.14
N GLY A 200 -21.83 1.70 1.80
CA GLY A 200 -20.57 1.32 1.15
C GLY A 200 -20.66 -0.10 0.60
N TYR A 201 -19.88 -0.37 -0.42
CA TYR A 201 -19.65 -1.73 -0.93
C TYR A 201 -18.17 -2.00 -0.81
N ASP A 202 -17.81 -3.09 -0.16
CA ASP A 202 -16.42 -3.49 0.00
C ASP A 202 -15.93 -4.08 -1.32
N VAL A 203 -14.70 -3.77 -1.68
CA VAL A 203 -14.00 -4.53 -2.72
C VAL A 203 -13.41 -5.76 -2.06
N GLU A 204 -13.81 -6.93 -2.53
CA GLU A 204 -13.25 -8.21 -2.09
C GLU A 204 -12.47 -8.85 -3.24
N MET A 205 -11.25 -9.29 -2.97
CA MET A 205 -10.40 -9.93 -3.96
C MET A 205 -9.84 -11.24 -3.44
N ASP A 206 -10.02 -12.29 -4.22
CA ASP A 206 -9.38 -13.59 -4.06
C ASP A 206 -8.41 -13.83 -5.22
N SER A 207 -7.17 -14.22 -4.93
CA SER A 207 -6.18 -14.49 -5.95
C SER A 207 -5.44 -15.81 -5.69
N ILE A 208 -5.38 -16.65 -6.72
CA ILE A 208 -4.53 -17.85 -6.74
C ILE A 208 -3.39 -17.58 -7.70
N GLN A 209 -2.16 -17.84 -7.27
CA GLN A 209 -0.97 -17.61 -8.06
C GLN A 209 -0.08 -18.86 -8.11
N LEU A 210 0.62 -19.02 -9.22
CA LEU A 210 1.58 -20.09 -9.44
C LEU A 210 2.83 -19.50 -10.10
N ALA A 211 4.01 -19.90 -9.63
CA ALA A 211 5.26 -19.61 -10.29
C ALA A 211 6.04 -20.92 -10.54
N TYR A 212 6.54 -21.09 -11.77
CA TYR A 212 7.33 -22.24 -12.16
C TYR A 212 8.63 -21.79 -12.84
N SER A 213 9.75 -22.21 -12.27
CA SER A 213 11.09 -21.89 -12.77
C SER A 213 11.58 -22.97 -13.72
N LEU A 214 12.00 -22.56 -14.92
CA LEU A 214 12.52 -23.42 -16.00
C LEU A 214 13.93 -22.97 -16.35
N GLY A 215 14.91 -23.32 -15.52
CA GLY A 215 16.29 -22.88 -15.72
C GLY A 215 16.40 -21.35 -15.67
N GLY A 216 16.64 -20.68 -16.80
CA GLY A 216 16.73 -19.20 -16.87
C GLY A 216 15.40 -18.47 -17.08
N ALA A 217 14.26 -19.17 -17.05
CA ALA A 217 12.94 -18.58 -17.26
C ALA A 217 12.03 -18.86 -16.07
N THR A 218 11.11 -17.94 -15.77
CA THR A 218 10.04 -18.15 -14.79
C THR A 218 8.69 -17.87 -15.44
N LEU A 219 7.80 -18.86 -15.42
CA LEU A 219 6.40 -18.74 -15.80
C LEU A 219 5.59 -18.41 -14.55
N SER A 220 4.84 -17.31 -14.58
CA SER A 220 3.91 -16.92 -13.52
C SER A 220 2.49 -16.89 -14.06
N ILE A 221 1.56 -17.45 -13.31
CA ILE A 221 0.14 -17.44 -13.62
C ILE A 221 -0.59 -16.94 -12.38
N ALA A 222 -1.44 -15.94 -12.53
CA ALA A 222 -2.34 -15.48 -11.49
C ALA A 222 -3.77 -15.47 -12.01
N ARG A 223 -4.71 -15.88 -11.18
CA ARG A 223 -6.14 -15.68 -11.39
C ARG A 223 -6.67 -14.91 -10.19
N ALA A 224 -7.31 -13.79 -10.46
CA ALA A 224 -8.01 -12.96 -9.48
C ALA A 224 -9.51 -12.94 -9.80
N ASP A 225 -10.31 -13.15 -8.77
CA ASP A 225 -11.75 -12.91 -8.77
C ASP A 225 -11.99 -11.73 -7.82
N VAL A 226 -12.64 -10.69 -8.31
CA VAL A 226 -12.83 -9.42 -7.59
C VAL A 226 -14.30 -9.03 -7.61
N GLU A 227 -14.86 -8.74 -6.46
CA GLU A 227 -16.22 -8.25 -6.29
C GLU A 227 -16.24 -6.74 -6.04
N ASN A 228 -17.29 -6.06 -6.55
CA ASN A 228 -17.54 -4.62 -6.36
C ASN A 228 -16.35 -3.73 -6.73
N VAL A 229 -15.70 -3.98 -7.86
CA VAL A 229 -14.55 -3.22 -8.36
C VAL A 229 -14.80 -1.71 -8.26
N GLY A 230 -13.85 -0.98 -7.66
CA GLY A 230 -13.97 0.46 -7.46
C GLY A 230 -15.08 0.87 -6.49
N TYR A 231 -15.48 -0.01 -5.57
CA TYR A 231 -16.54 0.20 -4.57
C TYR A 231 -17.94 0.39 -5.18
N VAL A 232 -18.17 -0.18 -6.35
CA VAL A 232 -19.44 -0.13 -7.06
C VAL A 232 -20.14 -1.47 -7.01
N GLN A 233 -21.36 -1.51 -6.50
CA GLN A 233 -22.14 -2.73 -6.32
C GLN A 233 -22.30 -3.52 -7.62
N ASN A 234 -22.15 -4.83 -7.56
CA ASN A 234 -22.29 -5.78 -8.66
C ASN A 234 -21.36 -5.48 -9.85
N THR A 235 -20.22 -4.84 -9.61
CA THR A 235 -19.18 -4.66 -10.61
C THR A 235 -18.08 -5.69 -10.34
N ASP A 236 -18.31 -6.91 -10.83
CA ASP A 236 -17.41 -8.03 -10.57
C ASP A 236 -16.49 -8.27 -11.76
N LEU A 237 -15.27 -8.69 -11.49
CA LEU A 237 -14.25 -8.96 -12.50
C LEU A 237 -13.51 -10.26 -12.16
N THR A 238 -13.34 -11.11 -13.16
CA THR A 238 -12.39 -12.21 -13.11
C THR A 238 -11.28 -11.98 -14.13
N GLU A 239 -10.04 -11.99 -13.68
CA GLU A 239 -8.89 -11.82 -14.55
C GLU A 239 -7.91 -12.99 -14.40
N THR A 240 -7.28 -13.37 -15.52
CA THR A 240 -6.18 -14.32 -15.52
C THR A 240 -4.99 -13.69 -16.21
N ILE A 241 -3.87 -13.60 -15.50
CA ILE A 241 -2.63 -13.02 -15.98
C ILE A 241 -1.60 -14.16 -16.14
N ILE A 242 -0.96 -14.20 -17.29
CA ILE A 242 0.15 -15.12 -17.56
C ILE A 242 1.36 -14.28 -17.95
N ALA A 243 2.44 -14.42 -17.20
CA ALA A 243 3.68 -13.71 -17.45
C ALA A 243 4.85 -14.69 -17.54
N MET A 244 5.83 -14.36 -18.38
CA MET A 244 7.09 -15.10 -18.45
C MET A 244 8.24 -14.12 -18.36
N SER A 245 9.16 -14.34 -17.43
CA SER A 245 10.38 -13.59 -17.27
C SER A 245 11.60 -14.44 -17.62
N PHE A 246 12.62 -13.79 -18.17
CA PHE A 246 13.87 -14.45 -18.54
C PHE A 246 15.03 -13.73 -17.84
N ALA A 247 15.92 -14.51 -17.21
CA ALA A 247 17.20 -14.01 -16.69
C ALA A 247 18.30 -14.29 -17.72
N PHE A 248 19.02 -13.24 -18.13
CA PHE A 248 20.13 -13.32 -19.08
C PHE A 248 21.45 -13.05 -18.37
#